data_6ce7e2a08d0e8502daa8bdc7a7f3d7ae
#
_entry.id   6ce7e2a08d0e8502daa8bdc7a7f3d7ae
#
_cell.length_a   1.000
_cell.length_b   1.000
_cell.length_c   1.000
_cell.angle_alpha   90.00
_cell.angle_beta   90.00
_cell.angle_gamma   90.00
#
_symmetry.space_group_name_H-M   'P 1'
#
loop_
_entity.id
_entity.type
_entity.pdbx_description
1 polymer ?
#
loop_
_entity_poly.entity_id
_entity_poly.type
_entity_poly.pdbx_seq_one_letter_code
_entity_poly.pdbx_strand_id
1 'polypeptide(L)'
;IALAVVAVAALGTAGWLAARLARAERGMARLLRGVDGENLQQALDAHVTELRAAMDCVNELDTLARGLERSGRRHMQRVGFLRFNPFRDAGGDQSFSLALTDGEGNGFVLSSLHSRDATRIYGKPLVGWNSVYALTDEEKEAIEKARQ
;
A
#
# COMPACT_ATOMS: atom_id res chain seq x y z
N ILE A 1 -33.60 -48.27 -60.37
CA ILE A 1 -32.45 -47.38 -60.69
C ILE A 1 -32.35 -46.26 -59.63
N ALA A 2 -33.44 -45.54 -59.32
CA ALA A 2 -33.39 -44.43 -58.36
C ALA A 2 -32.95 -44.85 -56.96
N LEU A 3 -33.40 -46.01 -56.42
CA LEU A 3 -33.00 -46.51 -55.12
C LEU A 3 -31.49 -46.84 -55.05
N ALA A 4 -30.91 -47.33 -56.12
CA ALA A 4 -29.44 -47.65 -56.17
C ALA A 4 -28.59 -46.38 -56.13
N VAL A 5 -29.05 -45.29 -56.77
CA VAL A 5 -28.35 -44.00 -56.79
C VAL A 5 -28.36 -43.37 -55.36
N VAL A 6 -29.53 -43.43 -54.69
CA VAL A 6 -29.68 -42.91 -53.33
C VAL A 6 -28.80 -43.73 -52.35
N ALA A 7 -28.72 -45.05 -52.47
CA ALA A 7 -27.88 -45.88 -51.63
C ALA A 7 -26.38 -45.59 -51.83
N VAL A 8 -25.93 -45.39 -53.05
CA VAL A 8 -24.55 -45.03 -53.36
C VAL A 8 -24.21 -43.62 -52.83
N ALA A 9 -25.13 -42.64 -52.97
CA ALA A 9 -24.95 -41.32 -52.43
C ALA A 9 -24.87 -41.33 -50.87
N ALA A 10 -25.75 -42.15 -50.19
CA ALA A 10 -25.72 -42.28 -48.77
C ALA A 10 -24.42 -42.97 -48.27
N LEU A 11 -23.93 -43.97 -48.94
CA LEU A 11 -22.65 -44.59 -48.60
C LEU A 11 -21.45 -43.65 -48.84
N GLY A 12 -21.53 -42.85 -49.88
CA GLY A 12 -20.50 -41.85 -50.18
C GLY A 12 -20.43 -40.74 -49.10
N THR A 13 -21.60 -40.24 -48.68
CA THR A 13 -21.67 -39.21 -47.59
C THR A 13 -21.28 -39.79 -46.23
N ALA A 14 -21.66 -41.02 -45.90
CA ALA A 14 -21.23 -41.69 -44.68
C ALA A 14 -19.73 -41.92 -44.65
N GLY A 15 -19.12 -42.41 -45.76
CA GLY A 15 -17.68 -42.57 -45.87
C GLY A 15 -16.89 -41.27 -45.78
N TRP A 16 -17.41 -40.20 -46.40
CA TRP A 16 -16.80 -38.84 -46.29
C TRP A 16 -16.89 -38.28 -44.89
N LEU A 17 -18.02 -38.46 -44.21
CA LEU A 17 -18.21 -38.00 -42.82
C LEU A 17 -17.31 -38.76 -41.85
N ALA A 18 -17.20 -40.07 -42.02
CA ALA A 18 -16.29 -40.91 -41.23
C ALA A 18 -14.81 -40.50 -41.40
N ALA A 19 -14.41 -40.23 -42.66
CA ALA A 19 -13.05 -39.77 -42.97
C ALA A 19 -12.78 -38.36 -42.40
N ARG A 20 -13.80 -37.51 -42.33
CA ARG A 20 -13.71 -36.17 -41.74
C ARG A 20 -13.60 -36.22 -40.23
N LEU A 21 -14.38 -37.10 -39.58
CA LEU A 21 -14.32 -37.34 -38.12
C LEU A 21 -12.96 -37.91 -37.73
N ALA A 22 -12.47 -38.94 -38.44
CA ALA A 22 -11.16 -39.51 -38.17
C ALA A 22 -9.98 -38.54 -38.42
N ARG A 23 -10.16 -37.52 -39.28
CA ARG A 23 -9.17 -36.44 -39.45
C ARG A 23 -9.21 -35.48 -38.27
N ALA A 24 -10.39 -35.12 -37.76
CA ALA A 24 -10.56 -34.24 -36.60
C ALA A 24 -9.99 -34.91 -35.35
N GLU A 25 -10.31 -36.19 -35.15
CA GLU A 25 -9.76 -36.98 -34.00
C GLU A 25 -8.24 -37.12 -34.06
N ARG A 26 -7.67 -37.34 -35.26
CA ARG A 26 -6.21 -37.36 -35.45
C ARG A 26 -5.55 -36.00 -35.25
N GLY A 27 -6.23 -34.91 -35.57
CA GLY A 27 -5.79 -33.55 -35.31
C GLY A 27 -5.75 -33.27 -33.80
N MET A 28 -6.82 -33.60 -33.11
CA MET A 28 -6.93 -33.47 -31.66
C MET A 28 -5.94 -34.37 -30.91
N ALA A 29 -5.78 -35.64 -31.34
CA ALA A 29 -4.80 -36.56 -30.78
C ALA A 29 -3.34 -36.14 -31.03
N ARG A 30 -3.04 -35.35 -32.05
CA ARG A 30 -1.71 -34.76 -32.29
C ARG A 30 -1.43 -33.56 -31.38
N LEU A 31 -2.43 -32.76 -31.09
CA LEU A 31 -2.34 -31.65 -30.11
C LEU A 31 -2.21 -32.20 -28.68
N LEU A 32 -2.85 -33.32 -28.39
CA LEU A 32 -2.78 -33.95 -27.07
C LEU A 32 -1.55 -34.90 -26.91
N ARG A 33 -0.94 -35.39 -28.00
CA ARG A 33 0.29 -36.19 -27.94
C ARG A 33 1.56 -35.46 -27.55
N GLY A 34 1.54 -34.10 -27.56
CA GLY A 34 2.65 -33.27 -27.09
C GLY A 34 2.52 -32.85 -25.62
N VAL A 35 1.37 -33.16 -25.00
CA VAL A 35 1.10 -32.89 -23.59
C VAL A 35 0.75 -34.22 -22.95
N ASP A 36 1.74 -34.97 -22.47
CA ASP A 36 1.49 -36.06 -21.55
C ASP A 36 0.67 -35.48 -20.39
N GLY A 37 -0.51 -36.06 -20.09
CA GLY A 37 -1.41 -35.57 -19.07
C GLY A 37 -0.71 -35.39 -17.70
N GLU A 38 0.32 -36.19 -17.43
CA GLU A 38 1.21 -36.07 -16.28
C GLU A 38 2.04 -34.76 -16.30
N ASN A 39 2.55 -34.35 -17.46
CA ASN A 39 3.31 -33.09 -17.62
C ASN A 39 2.44 -31.86 -17.40
N LEU A 40 1.18 -31.87 -17.86
CA LEU A 40 0.25 -30.79 -17.64
C LEU A 40 -0.13 -30.66 -16.16
N GLN A 41 -0.36 -31.79 -15.51
CA GLN A 41 -0.72 -31.86 -14.09
C GLN A 41 0.45 -31.39 -13.22
N GLN A 42 1.68 -31.83 -13.52
CA GLN A 42 2.88 -31.33 -12.84
C GLN A 42 3.11 -29.83 -13.03
N ALA A 43 2.89 -29.32 -14.24
CA ALA A 43 3.01 -27.88 -14.52
C ALA A 43 1.95 -27.08 -13.76
N LEU A 44 0.71 -27.55 -13.70
CA LEU A 44 -0.36 -26.92 -12.91
C LEU A 44 -0.05 -26.94 -11.42
N ASP A 45 0.40 -28.07 -10.88
CA ASP A 45 0.77 -28.20 -9.47
C ASP A 45 1.96 -27.30 -9.11
N ALA A 46 2.95 -27.19 -10.00
CA ALA A 46 4.07 -26.26 -9.85
C ALA A 46 3.58 -24.79 -9.81
N HIS A 47 2.72 -24.38 -10.74
CA HIS A 47 2.16 -23.04 -10.75
C HIS A 47 1.27 -22.74 -9.54
N VAL A 48 0.46 -23.70 -9.09
CA VAL A 48 -0.34 -23.55 -7.87
C VAL A 48 0.56 -23.37 -6.65
N THR A 49 1.67 -24.11 -6.58
CA THR A 49 2.64 -23.99 -5.50
C THR A 49 3.34 -22.62 -5.52
N GLU A 50 3.74 -22.18 -6.70
CA GLU A 50 4.34 -20.85 -6.90
C GLU A 50 3.38 -19.71 -6.53
N LEU A 51 2.10 -19.83 -6.95
CA LEU A 51 1.06 -18.86 -6.59
C LEU A 51 0.82 -18.81 -5.08
N ARG A 52 0.81 -19.96 -4.40
CA ARG A 52 0.69 -20.00 -2.93
C ARG A 52 1.86 -19.31 -2.25
N ALA A 53 3.08 -19.61 -2.67
CA ALA A 53 4.27 -18.96 -2.15
C ALA A 53 4.26 -17.44 -2.38
N ALA A 54 3.80 -17.00 -3.56
CA ALA A 54 3.62 -15.57 -3.85
C ALA A 54 2.55 -14.92 -2.96
N MET A 55 1.42 -15.61 -2.73
CA MET A 55 0.38 -15.12 -1.81
C MET A 55 0.86 -15.02 -0.37
N ASP A 56 1.63 -15.99 0.11
CA ASP A 56 2.22 -15.95 1.45
C ASP A 56 3.18 -14.78 1.59
N CYS A 57 4.02 -14.53 0.60
CA CYS A 57 4.91 -13.36 0.55
C CYS A 57 4.13 -12.04 0.56
N VAL A 58 3.03 -11.93 -0.20
CA VAL A 58 2.16 -10.73 -0.21
C VAL A 58 1.53 -10.51 1.17
N ASN A 59 1.06 -11.56 1.84
CA ASN A 59 0.48 -11.46 3.19
C ASN A 59 1.52 -11.03 4.23
N GLU A 60 2.75 -11.52 4.11
CA GLU A 60 3.87 -11.10 4.97
C GLU A 60 4.20 -9.62 4.75
N LEU A 61 4.31 -9.18 3.49
CA LEU A 61 4.54 -7.78 3.14
C LEU A 61 3.43 -6.85 3.65
N ASP A 62 2.16 -7.24 3.54
CA ASP A 62 1.03 -6.46 4.08
C ASP A 62 1.14 -6.32 5.61
N THR A 63 1.50 -7.40 6.29
CA THR A 63 1.70 -7.39 7.74
C THR A 63 2.84 -6.45 8.16
N LEU A 64 3.96 -6.51 7.44
CA LEU A 64 5.11 -5.63 7.65
C LEU A 64 4.75 -4.16 7.35
N ALA A 65 4.05 -3.90 6.25
CA ALA A 65 3.63 -2.56 5.85
C ALA A 65 2.72 -1.92 6.92
N ARG A 66 1.73 -2.67 7.42
CA ARG A 66 0.85 -2.21 8.51
C ARG A 66 1.62 -1.99 9.83
N GLY A 67 2.62 -2.82 10.08
CA GLY A 67 3.53 -2.66 11.23
C GLY A 67 4.34 -1.37 11.13
N LEU A 68 4.93 -1.11 9.98
CA LEU A 68 5.71 0.11 9.69
C LEU A 68 4.82 1.37 9.74
N GLU A 69 3.62 1.34 9.17
CA GLU A 69 2.68 2.45 9.23
C GLU A 69 2.32 2.78 10.68
N ARG A 70 1.98 1.77 11.49
CA ARG A 70 1.65 1.96 12.90
C ARG A 70 2.83 2.50 13.71
N SER A 71 4.03 1.98 13.45
CA SER A 71 5.26 2.47 14.08
C SER A 71 5.57 3.90 13.62
N GLY A 72 5.42 4.17 12.32
CA GLY A 72 5.66 5.50 11.74
C GLY A 72 4.82 6.59 12.36
N ARG A 73 3.56 6.31 12.69
CA ARG A 73 2.66 7.27 13.35
C ARG A 73 3.13 7.73 14.73
N ARG A 74 3.95 6.93 15.42
CA ARG A 74 4.50 7.23 16.75
C ARG A 74 5.86 7.90 16.72
N HIS A 75 6.43 8.11 15.54
CA HIS A 75 7.67 8.89 15.41
C HIS A 75 7.36 10.38 15.39
N MET A 76 8.27 11.18 15.92
CA MET A 76 8.22 12.63 15.80
C MET A 76 8.36 13.01 14.32
N GLN A 77 7.29 13.53 13.72
CA GLN A 77 7.21 13.78 12.28
C GLN A 77 6.52 15.11 11.94
N ARG A 78 5.90 15.73 12.93
CA ARG A 78 5.19 16.99 12.78
C ARG A 78 5.97 18.10 13.48
N VAL A 79 6.24 19.18 12.75
CA VAL A 79 7.04 20.30 13.22
C VAL A 79 6.28 21.60 12.95
N GLY A 80 6.01 22.36 13.99
CA GLY A 80 5.47 23.71 13.86
C GLY A 80 6.40 24.71 14.51
N PHE A 81 6.77 25.74 13.79
CA PHE A 81 7.71 26.76 14.25
C PHE A 81 7.15 28.15 14.06
N LEU A 82 7.25 28.97 15.11
CA LEU A 82 6.83 30.37 15.11
C LEU A 82 7.91 31.21 15.76
N ARG A 83 8.34 32.28 15.11
CA ARG A 83 9.16 33.36 15.71
C ARG A 83 8.28 34.56 16.05
N PHE A 84 8.57 35.18 17.17
CA PHE A 84 7.80 36.32 17.64
C PHE A 84 8.64 37.24 18.55
N ASN A 85 8.13 38.41 18.81
CA ASN A 85 8.75 39.39 19.73
C ASN A 85 7.76 39.68 20.87
N PRO A 86 7.92 39.08 22.05
CA PRO A 86 7.06 39.37 23.21
C PRO A 86 7.35 40.72 23.87
N PHE A 87 8.52 41.32 23.57
CA PHE A 87 8.98 42.52 24.23
C PHE A 87 9.37 43.56 23.17
N ARG A 88 8.66 44.70 23.15
CA ARG A 88 8.90 45.78 22.17
C ARG A 88 10.33 46.34 22.16
N ASP A 89 11.07 46.14 23.25
CA ASP A 89 12.40 46.69 23.48
C ASP A 89 13.56 45.68 23.29
N ALA A 90 13.27 44.44 22.92
CA ALA A 90 14.29 43.37 22.91
C ALA A 90 15.03 43.20 21.56
N GLY A 91 14.83 44.10 20.59
CA GLY A 91 15.66 44.15 19.38
C GLY A 91 15.45 43.01 18.39
N GLY A 92 14.20 42.74 17.96
CA GLY A 92 13.86 41.81 16.91
C GLY A 92 13.17 40.52 17.38
N ASP A 93 12.72 39.68 16.42
CA ASP A 93 11.97 38.45 16.67
C ASP A 93 12.93 37.29 17.06
N GLN A 94 13.51 37.41 18.25
CA GLN A 94 14.47 36.40 18.74
C GLN A 94 13.81 35.28 19.55
N SER A 95 12.61 35.51 20.05
CA SER A 95 11.82 34.50 20.73
C SER A 95 11.15 33.56 19.72
N PHE A 96 10.92 32.33 20.12
CA PHE A 96 10.27 31.35 19.26
C PHE A 96 9.46 30.33 20.08
N SER A 97 8.47 29.75 19.43
CA SER A 97 7.79 28.52 19.88
C SER A 97 7.96 27.43 18.84
N LEU A 98 8.32 26.25 19.28
CA LEU A 98 8.55 25.04 18.47
C LEU A 98 7.67 23.92 19.00
N ALA A 99 6.73 23.43 18.21
CA ALA A 99 5.98 22.23 18.48
C ALA A 99 6.59 21.05 17.72
N LEU A 100 6.83 19.95 18.42
CA LEU A 100 7.28 18.67 17.87
C LEU A 100 6.34 17.59 18.35
N THR A 101 5.69 16.90 17.39
CA THR A 101 4.73 15.85 17.72
C THR A 101 4.83 14.67 16.78
N ASP A 102 4.30 13.54 17.23
CA ASP A 102 4.01 12.38 16.40
C ASP A 102 2.74 12.61 15.54
N GLY A 103 2.33 11.60 14.77
CA GLY A 103 1.13 11.66 13.93
C GLY A 103 -0.18 11.73 14.73
N GLU A 104 -0.15 11.43 16.03
CA GLU A 104 -1.31 11.45 16.94
C GLU A 104 -1.35 12.73 17.78
N GLY A 105 -0.35 13.61 17.64
CA GLY A 105 -0.26 14.85 18.39
C GLY A 105 0.35 14.70 19.79
N ASN A 106 1.07 13.61 20.04
CA ASN A 106 1.83 13.45 21.27
C ASN A 106 3.25 13.95 21.07
N GLY A 107 3.77 14.70 22.03
CA GLY A 107 5.10 15.30 21.92
C GLY A 107 5.27 16.43 22.91
N PHE A 108 5.79 17.55 22.45
CA PHE A 108 5.98 18.71 23.31
C PHE A 108 6.00 20.03 22.49
N VAL A 109 5.70 21.12 23.15
CA VAL A 109 5.98 22.47 22.67
C VAL A 109 7.07 23.09 23.53
N LEU A 110 8.05 23.68 22.87
CA LEU A 110 9.19 24.37 23.48
C LEU A 110 9.10 25.84 23.13
N SER A 111 9.11 26.72 24.13
CA SER A 111 9.14 28.18 23.94
C SER A 111 10.42 28.76 24.49
N SER A 112 11.11 29.55 23.68
CA SER A 112 12.26 30.33 24.09
C SER A 112 11.87 31.81 24.09
N LEU A 113 11.93 32.45 25.25
CA LEU A 113 11.65 33.85 25.43
C LEU A 113 12.97 34.59 25.62
N HIS A 114 13.31 35.41 24.64
CA HIS A 114 14.52 36.27 24.70
C HIS A 114 14.17 37.66 25.20
N SER A 115 14.88 38.09 26.24
CA SER A 115 14.85 39.47 26.75
C SER A 115 16.27 40.06 26.77
N ARG A 116 16.42 41.35 27.09
CA ARG A 116 17.75 41.97 27.18
C ARG A 116 18.69 41.31 28.18
N ASP A 117 18.15 40.84 29.28
CA ASP A 117 18.97 40.38 30.42
C ASP A 117 19.09 38.82 30.47
N ALA A 118 18.14 38.10 29.86
CA ALA A 118 18.12 36.65 29.95
C ALA A 118 17.27 36.01 28.84
N THR A 119 17.63 34.79 28.49
CA THR A 119 16.78 33.87 27.71
C THR A 119 16.21 32.80 28.61
N ARG A 120 14.92 32.58 28.56
CA ARG A 120 14.22 31.56 29.32
C ARG A 120 13.58 30.54 28.36
N ILE A 121 13.73 29.28 28.69
CA ILE A 121 13.17 28.18 27.88
C ILE A 121 12.15 27.43 28.73
N TYR A 122 10.99 27.19 28.14
CA TYR A 122 9.87 26.47 28.75
C TYR A 122 9.49 25.31 27.82
N GLY A 123 9.31 24.12 28.38
CA GLY A 123 8.81 22.93 27.67
C GLY A 123 7.49 22.47 28.29
N LYS A 124 6.50 22.21 27.45
CA LYS A 124 5.19 21.68 27.87
C LYS A 124 4.89 20.40 27.09
N PRO A 125 4.54 19.29 27.76
CA PRO A 125 4.15 18.07 27.08
C PRO A 125 2.82 18.24 26.35
N LEU A 126 2.69 17.54 25.22
CA LEU A 126 1.47 17.48 24.42
C LEU A 126 0.97 16.03 24.38
N VAL A 127 -0.32 15.88 24.57
CA VAL A 127 -1.04 14.61 24.40
C VAL A 127 -2.28 14.87 23.55
N GLY A 128 -2.34 14.27 22.36
CA GLY A 128 -3.45 14.48 21.44
C GLY A 128 -3.63 15.96 21.08
N TRP A 129 -2.53 16.68 20.80
CA TRP A 129 -2.50 18.12 20.46
C TRP A 129 -2.83 19.08 21.62
N ASN A 130 -3.00 18.57 22.85
CA ASN A 130 -3.34 19.36 24.01
C ASN A 130 -2.29 19.23 25.10
N SER A 131 -2.23 20.22 25.99
CA SER A 131 -1.38 20.19 27.18
C SER A 131 -2.21 20.35 28.44
N VAL A 132 -1.76 19.71 29.54
CA VAL A 132 -2.29 19.95 30.88
C VAL A 132 -1.89 21.35 31.42
N TYR A 133 -0.88 21.97 30.82
CA TYR A 133 -0.43 23.30 31.15
C TYR A 133 -1.11 24.34 30.25
N ALA A 134 -1.37 25.54 30.78
CA ALA A 134 -1.90 26.63 29.97
C ALA A 134 -0.94 26.97 28.83
N LEU A 135 -1.44 26.94 27.60
CA LEU A 135 -0.69 27.29 26.39
C LEU A 135 -0.85 28.78 26.09
N THR A 136 0.25 29.45 25.71
CA THR A 136 0.19 30.81 25.18
C THR A 136 -0.37 30.79 23.74
N ASP A 137 -0.70 31.95 23.20
CA ASP A 137 -1.25 32.04 21.87
C ASP A 137 -0.20 31.66 20.80
N GLU A 138 1.07 31.96 21.04
CA GLU A 138 2.20 31.61 20.17
C GLU A 138 2.46 30.08 20.21
N GLU A 139 2.29 29.45 21.37
CA GLU A 139 2.39 27.98 21.51
C GLU A 139 1.25 27.29 20.78
N LYS A 140 0.02 27.80 20.88
CA LYS A 140 -1.13 27.29 20.12
C LYS A 140 -0.92 27.44 18.62
N GLU A 141 -0.40 28.58 18.15
CA GLU A 141 -0.11 28.79 16.74
C GLU A 141 1.00 27.85 16.24
N ALA A 142 2.04 27.61 17.03
CA ALA A 142 3.06 26.62 16.69
C ALA A 142 2.48 25.20 16.60
N ILE A 143 1.57 24.83 17.51
CA ILE A 143 0.87 23.53 17.46
C ILE A 143 -0.01 23.42 16.21
N GLU A 144 -0.75 24.46 15.85
CA GLU A 144 -1.57 24.45 14.64
C GLU A 144 -0.73 24.35 13.35
N LYS A 145 0.45 24.99 13.31
CA LYS A 145 1.41 24.81 12.20
C LYS A 145 1.95 23.38 12.11
N ALA A 146 2.15 22.72 13.24
CA ALA A 146 2.56 21.31 13.25
C ALA A 146 1.44 20.36 12.78
N ARG A 147 0.17 20.77 12.92
CA ARG A 147 -1.00 19.98 12.56
C ARG A 147 -1.26 19.94 11.04
N GLN A 148 -0.82 20.95 10.31
CA GLN A 148 -0.95 21.04 8.85
C GLN A 148 0.03 20.13 8.14
#